data_2287902a71ab7dcff26242a064f16999
#
_entry.id   2287902a71ab7dcff26242a064f16999
#
_cell.length_a   1.000
_cell.length_b   1.000
_cell.length_c   1.000
_cell.angle_alpha   90.00
_cell.angle_beta   90.00
_cell.angle_gamma   90.00
#
_symmetry.space_group_name_H-M   'P 1'
#
loop_
_entity.id
_entity.type
_entity.pdbx_description
1 polymer ?
#
loop_
_entity_poly.entity_id
_entity_poly.type
_entity_poly.pdbx_seq_one_letter_code
_entity_poly.pdbx_strand_id
1 'polypeptide(L)'
;AVKAVECLDLCVGRIVDALEKVGGEALITADHGNVEQMSDESTGQAHTAHTTEPVPFIYVGKRALKVREGGVLADVAPTMLKLLGLAQPEEMTGKSILLDA
;
A
#
# COMPACT_ATOMS: atom_id res chain seq x y z
N ALA A 1 10.70 12.62 11.27
CA ALA A 1 10.22 11.65 10.29
C ALA A 1 10.88 10.28 10.45
N VAL A 2 12.17 10.23 10.77
CA VAL A 2 12.89 8.96 10.96
C VAL A 2 12.26 8.12 12.07
N LYS A 3 11.96 8.73 13.22
CA LYS A 3 11.33 8.00 14.32
C LYS A 3 9.95 7.50 13.97
N ALA A 4 9.19 8.28 13.19
CA ALA A 4 7.86 7.86 12.74
C ALA A 4 7.95 6.64 11.82
N VAL A 5 8.89 6.64 10.89
CA VAL A 5 9.11 5.52 9.98
C VAL A 5 9.58 4.28 10.73
N GLU A 6 10.48 4.44 11.70
CA GLU A 6 10.95 3.31 12.52
C GLU A 6 9.80 2.69 13.33
N CYS A 7 8.94 3.53 13.91
CA CYS A 7 7.77 3.06 14.66
C CYS A 7 6.80 2.32 13.74
N LEU A 8 6.55 2.87 12.56
CA LEU A 8 5.68 2.26 11.57
C LEU A 8 6.21 0.90 11.12
N ASP A 9 7.51 0.81 10.87
CA ASP A 9 8.16 -0.43 10.48
C ASP A 9 7.95 -1.52 11.54
N LEU A 10 8.15 -1.17 12.80
CA LEU A 10 7.95 -2.11 13.91
C LEU A 10 6.49 -2.57 13.99
N CYS A 11 5.54 -1.65 13.85
CA CYS A 11 4.11 -1.98 13.90
C CYS A 11 3.69 -2.86 12.74
N VAL A 12 4.14 -2.55 11.53
CA VAL A 12 3.87 -3.36 10.35
C VAL A 12 4.45 -4.76 10.51
N GLY A 13 5.67 -4.87 11.04
CA GLY A 13 6.28 -6.16 11.31
C GLY A 13 5.45 -7.02 12.25
N ARG A 14 4.90 -6.43 13.29
CA ARG A 14 4.02 -7.14 14.23
C ARG A 14 2.74 -7.64 13.58
N ILE A 15 2.15 -6.81 12.72
CA ILE A 15 0.93 -7.18 11.98
C ILE A 15 1.22 -8.34 11.03
N VAL A 16 2.31 -8.25 10.29
CA VAL A 16 2.71 -9.30 9.35
C VAL A 16 2.95 -10.63 10.08
N ASP A 17 3.68 -10.59 11.21
CA ASP A 17 3.93 -11.78 12.01
C ASP A 17 2.62 -12.42 12.49
N ALA A 18 1.68 -11.61 12.95
CA ALA A 18 0.38 -12.10 13.41
C ALA A 18 -0.41 -12.74 12.27
N LEU A 19 -0.36 -12.14 11.07
CA LEU A 19 -1.03 -12.67 9.89
C LEU A 19 -0.45 -14.00 9.46
N GLU A 20 0.88 -14.15 9.49
CA GLU A 20 1.53 -15.42 9.14
C GLU A 20 1.04 -16.57 10.01
N LYS A 21 0.83 -16.32 11.29
CA LYS A 21 0.37 -17.34 12.24
C LYS A 21 -1.01 -17.90 11.90
N VAL A 22 -1.84 -17.10 11.23
CA VAL A 22 -3.22 -17.51 10.89
C VAL A 22 -3.41 -17.69 9.39
N GLY A 23 -2.33 -17.63 8.60
CA GLY A 23 -2.42 -17.77 7.15
C GLY A 23 -3.10 -16.61 6.45
N GLY A 24 -3.07 -15.41 7.06
CA GLY A 24 -3.70 -14.23 6.51
C GLY A 24 -2.89 -13.57 5.41
N GLU A 25 -3.51 -12.59 4.76
CA GLU A 25 -2.90 -11.81 3.69
C GLU A 25 -3.04 -10.32 4.01
N ALA A 26 -2.13 -9.51 3.50
CA ALA A 26 -2.18 -8.07 3.68
C ALA A 26 -1.81 -7.35 2.40
N LEU A 27 -2.41 -6.18 2.22
CA LEU A 27 -2.00 -5.20 1.22
C LEU A 27 -1.52 -3.98 1.99
N ILE A 28 -0.31 -3.55 1.69
CA ILE A 28 0.32 -2.41 2.36
C ILE A 28 0.49 -1.30 1.34
N THR A 29 -0.11 -0.16 1.61
CA THR A 29 -0.02 1.00 0.72
C THR A 29 -0.24 2.28 1.51
N ALA A 30 -0.30 3.40 0.82
CA ALA A 30 -0.63 4.70 1.40
C ALA A 30 -1.58 5.43 0.47
N ASP A 31 -2.31 6.41 1.01
CA ASP A 31 -3.19 7.25 0.21
C ASP A 31 -2.42 8.37 -0.50
N HIS A 32 -1.27 8.77 0.06
CA HIS A 32 -0.40 9.80 -0.49
C HIS A 32 0.99 9.67 0.10
N GLY A 33 1.97 10.30 -0.53
CA GLY A 33 3.32 10.39 0.01
C GLY A 33 3.42 11.49 1.07
N ASN A 34 4.44 11.37 1.92
CA ASN A 34 4.69 12.33 2.99
C ASN A 34 6.18 12.44 3.35
N VAL A 35 6.88 11.32 3.37
CA VAL A 35 8.28 11.29 3.86
C VAL A 35 9.31 11.06 2.77
N GLU A 36 8.92 10.97 1.50
CA GLU A 36 9.84 10.80 0.38
C GLU A 36 10.74 12.02 0.22
N GLN A 37 10.24 13.19 0.61
CA GLN A 37 11.00 14.43 0.60
C GLN A 37 11.03 14.96 2.03
N MET A 38 12.15 14.79 2.68
CA MET A 38 12.34 15.15 4.10
C MET A 38 12.68 16.60 4.31
N SER A 39 13.13 17.31 3.27
CA SER A 39 13.41 18.73 3.35
C SER A 39 12.98 19.43 2.06
N ASP A 40 12.57 20.70 2.20
CA ASP A 40 12.17 21.52 1.07
C ASP A 40 13.43 22.13 0.46
N GLU A 41 13.70 21.81 -0.81
CA GLU A 41 14.90 22.27 -1.50
C GLU A 41 14.95 23.79 -1.68
N SER A 42 13.80 24.44 -1.79
CA SER A 42 13.74 25.89 -2.00
C SER A 42 14.00 26.68 -0.74
N THR A 43 13.66 26.18 0.43
CA THR A 43 13.80 26.87 1.70
C THR A 43 14.81 26.22 2.64
N GLY A 44 15.20 24.98 2.38
CA GLY A 44 16.07 24.22 3.27
C GLY A 44 15.38 23.74 4.54
N GLN A 45 14.08 23.90 4.64
CA GLN A 45 13.31 23.46 5.80
C GLN A 45 12.75 22.08 5.59
N ALA A 46 12.42 21.40 6.70
CA ALA A 46 11.80 20.09 6.63
C ALA A 46 10.48 20.15 5.86
N HIS A 47 10.32 19.27 4.90
CA HIS A 47 9.09 19.18 4.12
C HIS A 47 8.09 18.29 4.86
N THR A 48 6.98 18.88 5.32
CA THR A 48 5.95 18.17 6.07
C THR A 48 4.62 18.07 5.33
N ALA A 49 4.51 18.72 4.15
CA ALA A 49 3.30 18.63 3.34
C ALA A 49 3.20 17.27 2.66
N HIS A 50 1.98 16.88 2.29
CA HIS A 50 1.75 15.67 1.52
C HIS A 50 2.37 15.82 0.12
N THR A 51 2.91 14.73 -0.41
CA THR A 51 3.50 14.71 -1.75
C THR A 51 2.58 13.98 -2.72
N THR A 52 2.79 14.24 -4.03
CA THR A 52 2.07 13.55 -5.10
C THR A 52 2.89 12.40 -5.69
N GLU A 53 4.01 12.08 -5.07
CA GLU A 53 4.85 10.96 -5.49
C GLU A 53 4.09 9.63 -5.42
N PRO A 54 4.40 8.68 -6.33
CA PRO A 54 3.83 7.35 -6.22
C PRO A 54 4.15 6.72 -4.86
N VAL A 55 3.21 5.96 -4.34
CA VAL A 55 3.40 5.25 -3.08
C VAL A 55 3.54 3.75 -3.34
N PRO A 56 4.16 3.00 -2.42
CA PRO A 56 4.29 1.57 -2.59
C PRO A 56 2.94 0.86 -2.49
N PHE A 57 2.84 -0.28 -3.15
CA PHE A 57 1.72 -1.19 -3.01
C PHE A 57 2.30 -2.59 -2.88
N ILE A 58 2.18 -3.17 -1.70
CA ILE A 58 2.87 -4.41 -1.34
C ILE A 58 1.85 -5.47 -0.95
N TYR A 59 1.93 -6.63 -1.60
CA TYR A 59 1.16 -7.80 -1.18
C TYR A 59 2.02 -8.66 -0.24
N VAL A 60 1.45 -9.05 0.88
CA VAL A 60 2.06 -9.95 1.84
C VAL A 60 1.16 -11.18 1.97
N GLY A 61 1.69 -12.35 1.64
CA GLY A 61 0.93 -13.59 1.71
C GLY A 61 1.69 -14.73 1.08
N LYS A 62 1.03 -15.87 0.95
CA LYS A 62 1.66 -17.11 0.45
C LYS A 62 1.44 -17.35 -1.04
N ARG A 63 0.61 -16.53 -1.71
CA ARG A 63 0.33 -16.72 -3.13
C ARG A 63 1.42 -16.08 -3.98
N ALA A 64 1.76 -16.74 -5.09
CA ALA A 64 2.66 -16.16 -6.07
C ALA A 64 1.82 -15.36 -7.07
N LEU A 65 1.70 -14.06 -6.84
CA LEU A 65 0.83 -13.19 -7.62
C LEU A 65 1.65 -12.23 -8.49
N LYS A 66 1.14 -11.96 -9.69
CA LYS A 66 1.70 -10.97 -10.59
C LYS A 66 1.06 -9.61 -10.30
N VAL A 67 1.84 -8.55 -10.43
CA VAL A 67 1.42 -7.19 -10.12
C VAL A 67 1.41 -6.36 -11.40
N ARG A 68 0.33 -5.59 -11.58
CA ARG A 68 0.20 -4.63 -12.68
C ARG A 68 0.83 -3.30 -12.25
N GLU A 69 1.51 -2.64 -13.16
CA GLU A 69 2.05 -1.31 -12.91
C GLU A 69 1.00 -0.23 -13.17
N GLY A 70 1.24 0.97 -12.63
CA GLY A 70 0.40 2.13 -12.89
C GLY A 70 -0.91 2.15 -12.12
N GLY A 71 -1.00 1.45 -11.00
CA GLY A 71 -2.22 1.47 -10.20
C GLY A 71 -2.49 2.81 -9.55
N VAL A 72 -3.74 3.07 -9.21
CA VAL A 72 -4.21 4.27 -8.53
C VAL A 72 -5.06 3.88 -7.33
N LEU A 73 -5.41 4.84 -6.48
CA LEU A 73 -6.19 4.55 -5.25
C LEU A 73 -7.50 3.82 -5.53
N ALA A 74 -8.17 4.14 -6.63
CA ALA A 74 -9.41 3.48 -7.00
C ALA A 74 -9.27 1.98 -7.25
N ASP A 75 -8.04 1.49 -7.40
CA ASP A 75 -7.75 0.08 -7.68
C ASP A 75 -7.57 -0.76 -6.42
N VAL A 76 -7.48 -0.15 -5.25
CA VAL A 76 -7.24 -0.88 -4.00
C VAL A 76 -8.42 -1.78 -3.64
N ALA A 77 -9.62 -1.24 -3.60
CA ALA A 77 -10.81 -2.02 -3.28
C ALA A 77 -11.08 -3.16 -4.28
N PRO A 78 -10.97 -2.94 -5.62
CA PRO A 78 -11.05 -4.03 -6.57
C PRO A 78 -10.03 -5.14 -6.32
N THR A 79 -8.81 -4.77 -5.91
CA THR A 79 -7.76 -5.74 -5.58
C THR A 79 -8.17 -6.58 -4.36
N MET A 80 -8.72 -5.94 -3.33
CA MET A 80 -9.19 -6.64 -2.14
C MET A 80 -10.31 -7.62 -2.46
N LEU A 81 -11.28 -7.19 -3.28
CA LEU A 81 -12.37 -8.05 -3.70
C LEU A 81 -11.86 -9.27 -4.46
N LYS A 82 -10.89 -9.08 -5.33
CA LYS A 82 -10.31 -10.19 -6.09
C LYS A 82 -9.62 -11.19 -5.18
N LEU A 83 -8.88 -10.73 -4.18
CA LEU A 83 -8.26 -11.62 -3.19
C LEU A 83 -9.28 -12.40 -2.39
N LEU A 84 -10.43 -11.79 -2.11
CA LEU A 84 -11.53 -12.44 -1.38
C LEU A 84 -12.39 -13.35 -2.27
N GLY A 85 -12.17 -13.34 -3.58
CA GLY A 85 -12.97 -14.12 -4.51
C GLY A 85 -14.37 -13.55 -4.71
N LEU A 86 -14.56 -12.26 -4.48
CA LEU A 86 -15.85 -11.61 -4.61
C LEU A 86 -15.94 -10.82 -5.91
N ALA A 87 -17.17 -10.73 -6.46
CA ALA A 87 -17.41 -9.97 -7.67
C ALA A 87 -17.31 -8.48 -7.41
N GLN A 88 -16.77 -7.73 -8.39
CA GLN A 88 -16.66 -6.29 -8.31
C GLN A 88 -17.98 -5.65 -8.78
N PRO A 89 -18.56 -4.72 -7.99
CA PRO A 89 -19.77 -4.00 -8.41
C PRO A 89 -19.51 -3.13 -9.64
N GLU A 90 -20.54 -2.92 -10.45
CA GLU A 90 -20.44 -2.10 -11.66
C GLU A 90 -20.07 -0.64 -11.37
N GLU A 91 -20.51 -0.12 -10.23
CA GLU A 91 -20.22 1.25 -9.80
C GLU A 91 -18.74 1.45 -9.49
N MET A 92 -18.02 0.39 -9.21
CA MET A 92 -16.59 0.44 -8.89
C MET A 92 -15.79 0.43 -10.19
N THR A 93 -15.13 1.54 -10.51
CA THR A 93 -14.47 1.72 -11.81
C THR A 93 -13.01 1.31 -11.85
N GLY A 94 -12.39 1.08 -10.69
CA GLY A 94 -11.00 0.65 -10.64
C GLY A 94 -10.81 -0.79 -11.12
N LYS A 95 -9.55 -1.21 -11.20
CA LYS A 95 -9.18 -2.57 -11.61
C LYS A 95 -8.19 -3.15 -10.64
N SER A 96 -8.27 -4.46 -10.38
CA SER A 96 -7.31 -5.12 -9.51
C SER A 96 -5.88 -4.90 -10.00
N ILE A 97 -4.98 -4.59 -9.05
CA ILE A 97 -3.54 -4.48 -9.30
C ILE A 97 -2.90 -5.87 -9.36
N LEU A 98 -3.49 -6.84 -8.68
CA LEU A 98 -3.04 -8.22 -8.70
C LEU A 98 -3.74 -8.98 -9.82
N LEU A 99 -2.96 -9.63 -10.68
CA LEU A 99 -3.48 -10.23 -11.91
C LEU A 99 -3.92 -11.68 -11.75
N ASP A 100 -3.32 -12.40 -10.80
CA ASP A 100 -3.52 -13.84 -10.66
C ASP A 100 -4.24 -14.26 -9.37
N ALA A 101 -4.91 -13.31 -8.73
CA ALA A 101 -5.62 -13.60 -7.47
C ALA A 101 -6.89 -14.41 -7.66
#